data_03e3e22126f3d7a2b89d963d06961ffe
#
_entry.id   03e3e22126f3d7a2b89d963d06961ffe
#
_cell.length_a   1.000
_cell.length_b   1.000
_cell.length_c   1.000
_cell.angle_alpha   90.00
_cell.angle_beta   90.00
_cell.angle_gamma   90.00
#
_symmetry.space_group_name_H-M   'P 1'
#
loop_
_entity.id
_entity.type
_entity.pdbx_description
1 polymer ?
#
loop_
_entity_poly.entity_id
_entity_poly.type
_entity_poly.pdbx_seq_one_letter_code
_entity_poly.pdbx_strand_id
1 'polypeptide(L)'
;MTTLMLNADLSQRCVVDGNTLPWQASPSPLVHRRLLERNGGEVARATSIVRYEAGAKFDLHEHGLGEEILVLAGTLSDEFGDYEAGTYLKNPPGSSHAPFSEDGCTLFVKLRHLARDDSERVVVNTQQAPWFRGMVEGLTVMPLSEFGTSHTAMVRWAPGTYFNPHRHYGGEEIYVVEGVFSDEHGSYSQGSWIRSPHLSQHKPFSVEGCLILVKTGHLLD
;
A
#
# COMPACT_ATOMS: atom_id res chain seq x y z
N MET A 1 -26.65 5.30 -5.81
CA MET A 1 -25.39 5.39 -5.03
C MET A 1 -24.49 6.39 -5.72
N THR A 2 -23.97 7.37 -5.01
CA THR A 2 -23.10 8.40 -5.60
C THR A 2 -21.76 7.77 -5.94
N THR A 3 -21.31 7.88 -7.18
CA THR A 3 -19.98 7.42 -7.60
C THR A 3 -18.95 8.38 -7.04
N LEU A 4 -18.04 7.91 -6.20
CA LEU A 4 -16.95 8.72 -5.65
C LEU A 4 -15.72 8.62 -6.56
N MET A 5 -15.28 9.77 -7.09
CA MET A 5 -14.07 9.91 -7.88
C MET A 5 -13.05 10.70 -7.07
N LEU A 6 -12.31 10.00 -6.21
CA LEU A 6 -11.29 10.59 -5.37
C LEU A 6 -9.91 10.19 -5.90
N ASN A 7 -9.12 11.15 -6.34
CA ASN A 7 -7.77 10.91 -6.89
C ASN A 7 -7.75 9.78 -7.95
N ALA A 8 -8.83 9.65 -8.73
CA ALA A 8 -9.07 8.51 -9.61
C ALA A 8 -8.32 8.59 -10.95
N ASP A 9 -7.85 9.77 -11.35
CA ASP A 9 -7.08 9.99 -12.58
C ASP A 9 -5.63 9.54 -12.39
N LEU A 10 -5.27 8.40 -12.97
CA LEU A 10 -3.93 7.82 -12.87
C LEU A 10 -2.85 8.60 -13.64
N SER A 11 -3.25 9.49 -14.55
CA SER A 11 -2.31 10.37 -15.26
C SER A 11 -1.81 11.54 -14.42
N GLN A 12 -2.42 11.77 -13.25
CA GLN A 12 -2.08 12.87 -12.36
C GLN A 12 -1.25 12.39 -11.17
N ARG A 13 -0.21 13.18 -10.86
CA ARG A 13 0.50 13.00 -9.58
C ARG A 13 -0.43 13.36 -8.43
N CYS A 14 -0.42 12.54 -7.40
CA CYS A 14 -1.23 12.75 -6.21
C CYS A 14 -0.37 12.59 -4.94
N VAL A 15 -0.59 13.46 -3.96
CA VAL A 15 0.05 13.39 -2.63
C VAL A 15 -1.03 13.59 -1.59
N VAL A 16 -1.12 12.66 -0.65
CA VAL A 16 -2.09 12.71 0.43
C VAL A 16 -1.40 12.40 1.75
N ASP A 17 -1.48 13.30 2.73
CA ASP A 17 -1.15 12.95 4.11
C ASP A 17 -2.35 12.23 4.74
N GLY A 18 -2.25 10.91 4.84
CA GLY A 18 -3.31 10.08 5.40
C GLY A 18 -3.65 10.41 6.85
N ASN A 19 -2.73 11.00 7.62
CA ASN A 19 -2.97 11.35 9.01
C ASN A 19 -3.95 12.52 9.16
N THR A 20 -4.04 13.41 8.16
CA THR A 20 -4.94 14.56 8.17
C THR A 20 -6.37 14.23 7.75
N LEU A 21 -6.58 13.06 7.16
CA LEU A 21 -7.89 12.66 6.68
C LEU A 21 -8.81 12.21 7.83
N PRO A 22 -10.11 12.58 7.78
CA PRO A 22 -11.07 12.08 8.75
C PRO A 22 -11.31 10.58 8.57
N TRP A 23 -11.54 9.86 9.67
CA TRP A 23 -12.05 8.51 9.64
C TRP A 23 -13.52 8.52 9.18
N GLN A 24 -13.83 7.66 8.22
CA GLN A 24 -15.17 7.46 7.69
C GLN A 24 -15.61 6.02 7.99
N ALA A 25 -16.86 5.84 8.37
CA ALA A 25 -17.42 4.50 8.57
C ALA A 25 -17.37 3.68 7.25
N SER A 26 -17.07 2.39 7.36
CA SER A 26 -17.25 1.44 6.28
C SER A 26 -18.67 0.82 6.36
N PRO A 27 -19.11 0.04 5.35
CA PRO A 27 -20.35 -0.75 5.48
C PRO A 27 -20.29 -1.80 6.60
N SER A 28 -19.10 -2.27 6.97
CA SER A 28 -18.92 -3.20 8.08
C SER A 28 -18.86 -2.45 9.42
N PRO A 29 -19.64 -2.87 10.44
CA PRO A 29 -19.56 -2.28 11.76
C PRO A 29 -18.15 -2.34 12.35
N LEU A 30 -17.76 -1.33 13.15
CA LEU A 30 -16.47 -1.25 13.82
C LEU A 30 -15.26 -1.16 12.86
N VAL A 31 -15.49 -0.90 11.58
CA VAL A 31 -14.42 -0.68 10.60
C VAL A 31 -14.51 0.73 10.03
N HIS A 32 -13.39 1.43 10.04
CA HIS A 32 -13.28 2.82 9.57
C HIS A 32 -12.21 2.94 8.50
N ARG A 33 -12.37 3.90 7.59
CA ARG A 33 -11.46 4.11 6.45
C ARG A 33 -11.03 5.57 6.36
N ARG A 34 -9.79 5.79 5.97
CA ARG A 34 -9.28 7.04 5.41
C ARG A 34 -9.01 6.78 3.93
N LEU A 35 -9.79 7.39 3.06
CA LEU A 35 -9.73 7.14 1.63
C LEU A 35 -8.61 7.96 0.99
N LEU A 36 -7.63 7.30 0.39
CA LEU A 36 -6.52 7.92 -0.35
C LEU A 36 -6.85 8.04 -1.84
N GLU A 37 -7.42 6.96 -2.40
CA GLU A 37 -7.91 6.88 -3.77
C GLU A 37 -9.21 6.06 -3.80
N ARG A 38 -10.14 6.45 -4.68
CA ARG A 38 -11.31 5.63 -5.01
C ARG A 38 -11.89 5.99 -6.38
N ASN A 39 -12.12 4.99 -7.22
CA ASN A 39 -12.73 5.13 -8.52
C ASN A 39 -14.04 4.33 -8.56
N GLY A 40 -15.12 4.86 -7.97
CA GLY A 40 -16.44 4.23 -7.97
C GLY A 40 -17.11 4.16 -6.61
N GLY A 41 -18.08 3.25 -6.48
CA GLY A 41 -18.84 2.97 -5.25
C GLY A 41 -18.08 2.04 -4.29
N GLU A 42 -18.80 1.16 -3.58
CA GLU A 42 -18.16 0.21 -2.65
C GLU A 42 -17.31 -0.84 -3.37
N VAL A 43 -17.76 -1.32 -4.53
CA VAL A 43 -16.96 -2.23 -5.39
C VAL A 43 -16.17 -1.39 -6.39
N ALA A 44 -14.97 -0.97 -5.99
CA ALA A 44 -14.14 -0.04 -6.78
C ALA A 44 -12.64 -0.31 -6.59
N ARG A 45 -11.82 0.14 -7.57
CA ARG A 45 -10.38 0.32 -7.32
C ARG A 45 -10.24 1.38 -6.22
N ALA A 46 -9.51 1.05 -5.17
CA ALA A 46 -9.34 1.93 -4.03
C ALA A 46 -8.03 1.68 -3.30
N THR A 47 -7.48 2.76 -2.74
CA THR A 47 -6.37 2.72 -1.78
C THR A 47 -6.82 3.44 -0.51
N SER A 48 -6.62 2.82 0.65
CA SER A 48 -7.14 3.33 1.93
C SER A 48 -6.23 2.95 3.10
N ILE A 49 -6.27 3.75 4.16
CA ILE A 49 -5.89 3.28 5.49
C ILE A 49 -7.17 2.80 6.15
N VAL A 50 -7.16 1.57 6.66
CA VAL A 50 -8.34 0.92 7.25
C VAL A 50 -8.03 0.58 8.70
N ARG A 51 -8.96 0.93 9.60
CA ARG A 51 -8.88 0.61 11.02
C ARG A 51 -10.03 -0.32 11.40
N TYR A 52 -9.67 -1.45 11.98
CA TYR A 52 -10.56 -2.36 12.68
C TYR A 52 -10.51 -2.00 14.16
N GLU A 53 -11.65 -1.73 14.77
CA GLU A 53 -11.78 -1.68 16.22
C GLU A 53 -11.71 -3.12 16.78
N ALA A 54 -11.48 -3.26 18.09
CA ALA A 54 -11.48 -4.57 18.73
C ALA A 54 -12.80 -5.32 18.50
N GLY A 55 -12.71 -6.57 18.07
CA GLY A 55 -13.84 -7.43 17.73
C GLY A 55 -14.48 -7.15 16.35
N ALA A 56 -13.90 -6.26 15.56
CA ALA A 56 -14.39 -5.97 14.20
C ALA A 56 -14.16 -7.16 13.28
N LYS A 57 -15.12 -7.38 12.36
CA LYS A 57 -15.06 -8.47 11.37
C LYS A 57 -15.76 -8.06 10.07
N PHE A 58 -15.35 -8.69 8.99
CA PHE A 58 -16.08 -8.70 7.72
C PHE A 58 -16.66 -10.09 7.49
N ASP A 59 -17.83 -10.15 6.86
CA ASP A 59 -18.36 -11.41 6.33
C ASP A 59 -17.46 -11.92 5.21
N LEU A 60 -17.57 -13.21 4.92
CA LEU A 60 -16.89 -13.85 3.80
C LEU A 60 -17.16 -13.06 2.51
N HIS A 61 -16.11 -12.62 1.85
CA HIS A 61 -16.20 -11.85 0.61
C HIS A 61 -15.10 -12.23 -0.38
N GLU A 62 -15.35 -11.93 -1.66
CA GLU A 62 -14.46 -12.24 -2.77
C GLU A 62 -13.74 -11.00 -3.28
N HIS A 63 -12.47 -11.15 -3.62
CA HIS A 63 -11.62 -10.13 -4.24
C HIS A 63 -11.63 -10.25 -5.77
N GLY A 64 -12.60 -9.64 -6.46
CA GLY A 64 -12.78 -9.78 -7.90
C GLY A 64 -11.60 -9.36 -8.78
N LEU A 65 -10.76 -8.41 -8.33
CA LEU A 65 -9.49 -8.00 -8.96
C LEU A 65 -8.36 -7.88 -7.92
N GLY A 66 -8.40 -8.76 -6.91
CA GLY A 66 -7.38 -8.89 -5.90
C GLY A 66 -7.30 -7.76 -4.89
N GLU A 67 -6.47 -7.99 -3.91
CA GLU A 67 -6.21 -7.12 -2.77
C GLU A 67 -4.75 -7.20 -2.36
N GLU A 68 -4.15 -6.09 -1.96
CA GLU A 68 -2.89 -6.03 -1.22
C GLU A 68 -3.10 -5.35 0.12
N ILE A 69 -2.49 -5.89 1.17
CA ILE A 69 -2.54 -5.38 2.55
C ILE A 69 -1.12 -5.27 3.09
N LEU A 70 -0.81 -4.18 3.80
CA LEU A 70 0.28 -4.12 4.76
C LEU A 70 -0.35 -3.86 6.14
N VAL A 71 -0.11 -4.76 7.09
CA VAL A 71 -0.53 -4.56 8.49
C VAL A 71 0.38 -3.53 9.14
N LEU A 72 -0.16 -2.35 9.48
CA LEU A 72 0.60 -1.23 10.04
C LEU A 72 0.69 -1.31 11.58
N ALA A 73 -0.37 -1.83 12.23
CA ALA A 73 -0.44 -2.00 13.68
C ALA A 73 -1.47 -3.07 14.05
N GLY A 74 -1.29 -3.73 15.19
CA GLY A 74 -2.18 -4.79 15.68
C GLY A 74 -2.06 -6.07 14.88
N THR A 75 -3.12 -6.88 14.89
CA THR A 75 -3.18 -8.18 14.21
C THR A 75 -4.46 -8.29 13.40
N LEU A 76 -4.33 -8.56 12.11
CA LEU A 76 -5.41 -9.01 11.24
C LEU A 76 -5.42 -10.53 11.24
N SER A 77 -6.60 -11.14 11.30
CA SER A 77 -6.77 -12.59 11.26
C SER A 77 -7.80 -12.98 10.21
N ASP A 78 -7.67 -14.16 9.65
CA ASP A 78 -8.67 -14.83 8.81
C ASP A 78 -8.59 -16.36 9.02
N GLU A 79 -9.34 -17.13 8.23
CA GLU A 79 -9.36 -18.60 8.28
C GLU A 79 -7.99 -19.25 7.93
N PHE A 80 -7.02 -18.47 7.41
CA PHE A 80 -5.71 -18.99 7.03
C PHE A 80 -4.62 -18.65 8.07
N GLY A 81 -4.89 -17.77 9.04
CA GLY A 81 -3.96 -17.45 10.11
C GLY A 81 -4.04 -16.03 10.65
N ASP A 82 -3.03 -15.69 11.44
CA ASP A 82 -2.86 -14.38 12.07
C ASP A 82 -1.72 -13.61 11.41
N TYR A 83 -1.94 -12.33 11.17
CA TYR A 83 -1.02 -11.44 10.48
C TYR A 83 -0.73 -10.23 11.36
N GLU A 84 0.40 -10.28 12.05
CA GLU A 84 0.87 -9.21 12.93
C GLU A 84 1.37 -8.00 12.14
N ALA A 85 1.53 -6.87 12.82
CA ALA A 85 2.14 -5.65 12.27
C ALA A 85 3.45 -5.96 11.53
N GLY A 86 3.60 -5.40 10.32
CA GLY A 86 4.68 -5.69 9.40
C GLY A 86 4.42 -6.87 8.46
N THR A 87 3.26 -7.54 8.54
CA THR A 87 2.91 -8.57 7.54
C THR A 87 2.34 -7.92 6.27
N TYR A 88 2.90 -8.30 5.13
CA TYR A 88 2.35 -8.00 3.80
C TYR A 88 1.58 -9.21 3.28
N LEU A 89 0.40 -8.96 2.71
CA LEU A 89 -0.43 -9.95 2.03
C LEU A 89 -0.77 -9.48 0.61
N LYS A 90 -0.76 -10.42 -0.34
CA LYS A 90 -1.39 -10.29 -1.66
C LYS A 90 -2.40 -11.41 -1.81
N ASN A 91 -3.67 -11.05 -1.90
CA ASN A 91 -4.78 -11.94 -2.16
C ASN A 91 -5.17 -11.83 -3.64
N PRO A 92 -4.99 -12.88 -4.46
CA PRO A 92 -5.18 -12.80 -5.90
C PRO A 92 -6.64 -12.60 -6.31
N PRO A 93 -6.91 -12.20 -7.57
CA PRO A 93 -8.26 -12.16 -8.11
C PRO A 93 -9.01 -13.49 -7.93
N GLY A 94 -10.27 -13.42 -7.47
CA GLY A 94 -11.11 -14.59 -7.18
C GLY A 94 -10.84 -15.26 -5.82
N SER A 95 -9.84 -14.82 -5.06
CA SER A 95 -9.67 -15.27 -3.67
C SER A 95 -10.78 -14.74 -2.78
N SER A 96 -11.03 -15.43 -1.67
CA SER A 96 -12.00 -15.01 -0.66
C SER A 96 -11.48 -15.27 0.74
N HIS A 97 -11.91 -14.45 1.69
CA HIS A 97 -11.67 -14.64 3.13
C HIS A 97 -12.72 -13.93 3.99
N ALA A 98 -12.71 -14.23 5.29
CA ALA A 98 -13.54 -13.58 6.31
C ALA A 98 -12.64 -12.93 7.37
N PRO A 99 -12.05 -11.74 7.11
CA PRO A 99 -11.07 -11.15 8.00
C PRO A 99 -11.70 -10.54 9.25
N PHE A 100 -10.98 -10.64 10.36
CA PHE A 100 -11.35 -10.06 11.65
C PHE A 100 -10.12 -9.56 12.42
N SER A 101 -10.35 -8.84 13.51
CA SER A 101 -9.31 -8.48 14.46
C SER A 101 -9.88 -8.52 15.87
N GLU A 102 -9.29 -9.33 16.76
CA GLU A 102 -9.75 -9.45 18.15
C GLU A 102 -9.44 -8.18 18.94
N ASP A 103 -8.20 -7.69 18.85
CA ASP A 103 -7.70 -6.54 19.62
C ASP A 103 -7.70 -5.22 18.81
N GLY A 104 -8.10 -5.29 17.53
CA GLY A 104 -8.03 -4.19 16.61
C GLY A 104 -6.73 -4.14 15.81
N CYS A 105 -6.81 -3.58 14.59
CA CYS A 105 -5.63 -3.38 13.74
C CYS A 105 -5.79 -2.16 12.84
N THR A 106 -4.66 -1.72 12.29
CA THR A 106 -4.62 -0.68 11.25
C THR A 106 -3.86 -1.22 10.05
N LEU A 107 -4.43 -1.03 8.86
CA LEU A 107 -3.97 -1.60 7.62
C LEU A 107 -3.77 -0.49 6.57
N PHE A 108 -2.78 -0.64 5.70
CA PHE A 108 -2.78 -0.02 4.38
C PHE A 108 -3.34 -1.05 3.40
N VAL A 109 -4.37 -0.69 2.63
CA VAL A 109 -5.13 -1.61 1.78
C VAL A 109 -5.25 -1.04 0.37
N LYS A 110 -4.96 -1.87 -0.62
CA LYS A 110 -5.17 -1.57 -2.04
C LYS A 110 -6.05 -2.63 -2.68
N LEU A 111 -7.17 -2.21 -3.27
CA LEU A 111 -8.23 -3.08 -3.80
C LEU A 111 -8.33 -2.98 -5.33
N ARG A 112 -8.62 -4.12 -5.98
CA ARG A 112 -9.05 -4.22 -7.37
C ARG A 112 -8.06 -3.60 -8.37
N HIS A 113 -6.79 -3.93 -8.23
CA HIS A 113 -5.69 -3.38 -9.03
C HIS A 113 -4.73 -4.45 -9.59
N LEU A 114 -4.94 -5.73 -9.24
CA LEU A 114 -4.13 -6.82 -9.76
C LEU A 114 -4.61 -7.25 -11.15
N ALA A 115 -3.68 -7.77 -11.94
CA ALA A 115 -4.00 -8.38 -13.22
C ALA A 115 -4.89 -9.62 -13.02
N ARG A 116 -5.81 -9.89 -13.94
CA ARG A 116 -6.79 -10.97 -13.80
C ARG A 116 -6.18 -12.36 -13.72
N ASP A 117 -5.00 -12.53 -14.29
CA ASP A 117 -4.21 -13.76 -14.36
C ASP A 117 -3.10 -13.86 -13.29
N ASP A 118 -2.97 -12.84 -12.43
CA ASP A 118 -2.13 -12.93 -11.23
C ASP A 118 -2.83 -13.83 -10.20
N SER A 119 -2.40 -15.08 -10.11
CA SER A 119 -3.04 -16.11 -9.28
C SER A 119 -2.27 -16.46 -8.00
N GLU A 120 -1.11 -15.81 -7.77
CA GLU A 120 -0.27 -16.12 -6.63
C GLU A 120 -0.73 -15.41 -5.36
N ARG A 121 -1.04 -16.18 -4.31
CA ARG A 121 -1.20 -15.66 -2.95
C ARG A 121 0.17 -15.49 -2.30
N VAL A 122 0.45 -14.31 -1.75
CA VAL A 122 1.71 -13.99 -1.08
C VAL A 122 1.45 -13.58 0.35
N VAL A 123 2.24 -14.10 1.29
CA VAL A 123 2.29 -13.67 2.70
C VAL A 123 3.75 -13.52 3.09
N VAL A 124 4.15 -12.30 3.47
CA VAL A 124 5.53 -12.00 3.87
C VAL A 124 5.55 -11.30 5.22
N ASN A 125 6.15 -11.91 6.23
CA ASN A 125 6.47 -11.21 7.47
C ASN A 125 7.74 -10.36 7.25
N THR A 126 7.58 -9.03 7.13
CA THR A 126 8.69 -8.11 6.82
C THR A 126 9.69 -7.96 7.96
N GLN A 127 9.37 -8.43 9.17
CA GLN A 127 10.32 -8.47 10.30
C GLN A 127 11.31 -9.63 10.19
N GLN A 128 10.97 -10.67 9.42
CA GLN A 128 11.76 -11.90 9.28
C GLN A 128 12.35 -12.09 7.87
N ALA A 129 11.75 -11.45 6.85
CA ALA A 129 12.19 -11.59 5.47
C ALA A 129 13.54 -10.91 5.21
N PRO A 130 14.35 -11.41 4.28
CA PRO A 130 15.69 -10.90 4.02
C PRO A 130 15.67 -9.54 3.33
N TRP A 131 16.62 -8.69 3.71
CA TRP A 131 16.92 -7.43 3.05
C TRP A 131 18.11 -7.60 2.11
N PHE A 132 18.00 -7.01 0.93
CA PHE A 132 19.06 -7.02 -0.08
C PHE A 132 19.62 -5.61 -0.26
N ARG A 133 20.89 -5.52 -0.68
CA ARG A 133 21.51 -4.23 -1.02
C ARG A 133 20.77 -3.61 -2.21
N GLY A 134 20.39 -2.34 -2.09
CA GLY A 134 19.81 -1.55 -3.17
C GLY A 134 20.86 -1.02 -4.16
N MET A 135 20.40 -0.21 -5.11
CA MET A 135 21.23 0.31 -6.21
C MET A 135 22.24 1.38 -5.78
N VAL A 136 22.01 2.03 -4.64
CA VAL A 136 22.92 3.04 -4.06
C VAL A 136 23.27 2.67 -2.62
N GLU A 137 24.38 3.22 -2.12
CA GLU A 137 24.74 3.06 -0.72
C GLU A 137 23.67 3.69 0.19
N GLY A 138 23.39 3.06 1.32
CA GLY A 138 22.34 3.47 2.24
C GLY A 138 20.93 2.98 1.90
N LEU A 139 20.73 2.34 0.73
CA LEU A 139 19.46 1.77 0.32
C LEU A 139 19.45 0.25 0.49
N THR A 140 18.39 -0.27 1.13
CA THR A 140 18.14 -1.72 1.14
C THR A 140 16.69 -2.01 0.71
N VAL A 141 16.49 -3.13 0.04
CA VAL A 141 15.22 -3.51 -0.57
C VAL A 141 14.83 -4.91 -0.11
N MET A 142 13.56 -5.08 0.22
CA MET A 142 12.92 -6.36 0.48
C MET A 142 11.82 -6.55 -0.56
N PRO A 143 12.02 -7.38 -1.59
CA PRO A 143 10.98 -7.73 -2.55
C PRO A 143 9.81 -8.42 -1.83
N LEU A 144 8.58 -8.07 -2.16
CA LEU A 144 7.37 -8.65 -1.59
C LEU A 144 6.58 -9.44 -2.62
N SER A 145 6.31 -8.84 -3.78
CA SER A 145 5.63 -9.53 -4.88
C SER A 145 5.99 -8.92 -6.23
N GLU A 146 5.90 -9.73 -7.28
CA GLU A 146 6.03 -9.27 -8.66
C GLU A 146 5.05 -10.02 -9.57
N PHE A 147 4.57 -9.34 -10.59
CA PHE A 147 3.78 -9.93 -11.66
C PHE A 147 3.86 -9.05 -12.93
N GLY A 148 4.39 -9.60 -14.03
CA GLY A 148 4.62 -8.84 -15.25
C GLY A 148 5.57 -7.65 -15.02
N THR A 149 5.07 -6.44 -15.21
CA THR A 149 5.81 -5.19 -14.95
C THR A 149 5.58 -4.64 -13.53
N SER A 150 4.64 -5.20 -12.78
CA SER A 150 4.29 -4.75 -11.44
C SER A 150 5.22 -5.35 -10.39
N HIS A 151 5.83 -4.50 -9.56
CA HIS A 151 6.70 -4.91 -8.45
C HIS A 151 6.28 -4.17 -7.18
N THR A 152 6.19 -4.92 -6.08
CA THR A 152 5.94 -4.37 -4.73
C THR A 152 7.09 -4.72 -3.82
N ALA A 153 7.63 -3.74 -3.09
CA ALA A 153 8.76 -3.92 -2.17
C ALA A 153 8.68 -3.01 -0.96
N MET A 154 9.30 -3.43 0.15
CA MET A 154 9.73 -2.52 1.19
C MET A 154 11.10 -1.98 0.85
N VAL A 155 11.29 -0.66 1.02
CA VAL A 155 12.58 -0.01 0.77
C VAL A 155 12.96 0.81 2.01
N ARG A 156 14.14 0.51 2.55
CA ARG A 156 14.70 1.25 3.68
C ARG A 156 15.80 2.18 3.20
N TRP A 157 15.71 3.42 3.62
CA TRP A 157 16.64 4.48 3.37
C TRP A 157 17.38 4.81 4.66
N ALA A 158 18.69 4.66 4.66
CA ALA A 158 19.51 5.18 5.76
C ALA A 158 19.52 6.72 5.75
N PRO A 159 19.76 7.39 6.90
CA PRO A 159 19.91 8.84 6.93
C PRO A 159 20.96 9.34 5.93
N GLY A 160 20.63 10.42 5.22
CA GLY A 160 21.51 11.03 4.22
C GLY A 160 21.62 10.27 2.89
N THR A 161 20.71 9.33 2.62
CA THR A 161 20.67 8.59 1.34
C THR A 161 20.05 9.41 0.22
N TYR A 162 20.72 9.48 -0.92
CA TYR A 162 20.25 10.12 -2.16
C TYR A 162 20.24 9.10 -3.28
N PHE A 163 19.16 9.12 -4.07
CA PHE A 163 19.05 8.25 -5.26
C PHE A 163 19.19 9.11 -6.54
N ASN A 164 19.66 8.47 -7.61
CA ASN A 164 19.80 9.15 -8.90
C ASN A 164 18.43 9.53 -9.48
N PRO A 165 18.34 10.62 -10.25
CA PRO A 165 17.13 10.92 -11.03
C PRO A 165 16.78 9.73 -11.91
N HIS A 166 15.53 9.30 -11.85
CA HIS A 166 15.06 8.14 -12.63
C HIS A 166 13.61 8.31 -13.05
N ARG A 167 13.17 7.44 -13.95
CA ARG A 167 11.83 7.47 -14.56
C ARG A 167 11.08 6.20 -14.21
N HIS A 168 9.79 6.35 -13.92
CA HIS A 168 8.89 5.24 -13.59
C HIS A 168 8.10 4.78 -14.81
N TYR A 169 8.56 3.72 -15.47
CA TYR A 169 7.76 3.05 -16.47
C TYR A 169 6.61 2.30 -15.78
N GLY A 170 5.35 2.61 -16.18
CA GLY A 170 4.18 2.08 -15.49
C GLY A 170 3.86 2.76 -14.16
N GLY A 171 4.46 3.93 -13.87
CA GLY A 171 4.18 4.71 -12.66
C GLY A 171 4.72 4.13 -11.37
N GLU A 172 4.50 4.85 -10.29
CA GLU A 172 4.93 4.49 -8.94
C GLU A 172 3.88 4.92 -7.91
N GLU A 173 3.68 4.09 -6.89
CA GLU A 173 3.00 4.46 -5.64
C GLU A 173 3.93 4.21 -4.46
N ILE A 174 3.92 5.14 -3.50
CA ILE A 174 4.69 5.07 -2.26
C ILE A 174 3.74 5.28 -1.09
N TYR A 175 3.85 4.45 -0.05
CA TYR A 175 3.33 4.72 1.27
C TYR A 175 4.50 4.83 2.26
N VAL A 176 4.61 5.96 2.96
CA VAL A 176 5.67 6.18 3.95
C VAL A 176 5.29 5.49 5.25
N VAL A 177 5.96 4.37 5.56
CA VAL A 177 5.70 3.55 6.75
C VAL A 177 6.36 4.13 7.99
N GLU A 178 7.59 4.67 7.84
CA GLU A 178 8.36 5.30 8.92
C GLU A 178 9.24 6.43 8.37
N GLY A 179 9.51 7.43 9.19
CA GLY A 179 10.44 8.52 8.88
C GLY A 179 9.92 9.51 7.83
N VAL A 180 10.82 10.07 7.03
CA VAL A 180 10.52 11.11 6.04
C VAL A 180 11.16 10.76 4.70
N PHE A 181 10.32 10.49 3.71
CA PHE A 181 10.71 10.38 2.30
C PHE A 181 10.64 11.76 1.64
N SER A 182 11.56 12.10 0.76
CA SER A 182 11.61 13.40 0.08
C SER A 182 11.99 13.26 -1.38
N ASP A 183 11.54 14.22 -2.19
CA ASP A 183 11.98 14.44 -3.56
C ASP A 183 12.07 15.96 -3.83
N GLU A 184 12.35 16.38 -5.07
CA GLU A 184 12.40 17.79 -5.48
C GLU A 184 11.05 18.53 -5.35
N HIS A 185 9.95 17.79 -5.11
CA HIS A 185 8.61 18.35 -4.98
C HIS A 185 8.18 18.54 -3.53
N GLY A 186 8.87 17.91 -2.58
CA GLY A 186 8.54 18.05 -1.16
C GLY A 186 9.10 16.96 -0.25
N SER A 187 8.67 17.02 1.01
CA SER A 187 8.98 16.03 2.04
C SER A 187 7.68 15.42 2.57
N TYR A 188 7.68 14.11 2.73
CA TYR A 188 6.50 13.30 3.01
C TYR A 188 6.77 12.46 4.26
N SER A 189 6.09 12.79 5.34
CA SER A 189 6.22 12.10 6.62
C SER A 189 5.46 10.77 6.65
N GLN A 190 5.72 9.98 7.67
CA GLN A 190 4.96 8.75 7.96
C GLN A 190 3.44 8.94 7.79
N GLY A 191 2.80 8.01 7.09
CA GLY A 191 1.38 8.06 6.75
C GLY A 191 1.06 8.78 5.44
N SER A 192 2.05 9.40 4.79
CA SER A 192 1.87 9.99 3.46
C SER A 192 1.77 8.91 2.39
N TRP A 193 0.87 9.13 1.43
CA TRP A 193 0.74 8.34 0.21
C TRP A 193 1.00 9.23 -1.01
N ILE A 194 1.86 8.75 -1.89
CA ILE A 194 2.27 9.44 -3.11
C ILE A 194 1.96 8.51 -4.29
N ARG A 195 1.34 9.04 -5.34
CA ARG A 195 1.22 8.36 -6.64
C ARG A 195 1.80 9.24 -7.72
N SER A 196 2.72 8.68 -8.48
CA SER A 196 3.41 9.32 -9.60
C SER A 196 3.05 8.59 -10.90
N PRO A 197 2.54 9.29 -11.94
CA PRO A 197 2.02 8.66 -13.16
C PRO A 197 3.10 7.97 -13.99
N HIS A 198 2.66 7.20 -14.99
CA HIS A 198 3.52 6.62 -16.02
C HIS A 198 4.48 7.66 -16.61
N LEU A 199 5.76 7.31 -16.73
CA LEU A 199 6.87 8.16 -17.20
C LEU A 199 7.18 9.37 -16.32
N SER A 200 6.61 9.49 -15.14
CA SER A 200 7.05 10.49 -14.16
C SER A 200 8.53 10.31 -13.82
N GLN A 201 9.14 11.38 -13.38
CA GLN A 201 10.55 11.40 -12.96
C GLN A 201 10.65 12.09 -11.62
N HIS A 202 11.58 11.63 -10.79
CA HIS A 202 11.97 12.32 -9.58
C HIS A 202 13.41 12.00 -9.17
N LYS A 203 13.91 12.75 -8.21
CA LYS A 203 15.21 12.57 -7.55
C LYS A 203 14.98 12.38 -6.06
N PRO A 204 14.68 11.15 -5.60
CA PRO A 204 14.32 10.93 -4.22
C PRO A 204 15.53 10.90 -3.29
N PHE A 205 15.27 11.25 -2.04
CA PHE A 205 16.26 11.21 -0.96
C PHE A 205 15.56 11.08 0.40
N SER A 206 16.35 10.75 1.43
CA SER A 206 15.89 10.87 2.81
C SER A 206 17.03 11.40 3.68
N VAL A 207 16.81 12.53 4.33
CA VAL A 207 17.80 13.16 5.23
C VAL A 207 17.85 12.42 6.56
N GLU A 208 16.69 12.07 7.10
CA GLU A 208 16.55 11.46 8.42
C GLU A 208 16.48 9.92 8.37
N GLY A 209 16.32 9.37 7.18
CA GLY A 209 16.02 7.97 6.96
C GLY A 209 14.50 7.72 6.90
N CYS A 210 14.10 6.69 6.17
CA CYS A 210 12.71 6.26 6.09
C CYS A 210 12.56 4.79 5.71
N LEU A 211 11.37 4.27 5.94
CA LEU A 211 10.89 3.01 5.45
C LEU A 211 9.64 3.26 4.60
N ILE A 212 9.64 2.79 3.37
CA ILE A 212 8.51 2.94 2.45
C ILE A 212 8.05 1.58 1.93
N LEU A 213 6.73 1.44 1.73
CA LEU A 213 6.16 0.46 0.82
C LEU A 213 6.07 1.12 -0.55
N VAL A 214 6.70 0.53 -1.56
CA VAL A 214 6.69 1.04 -2.93
C VAL A 214 6.10 0.01 -3.88
N LYS A 215 5.25 0.47 -4.80
CA LYS A 215 4.72 -0.33 -5.92
C LYS A 215 5.00 0.40 -7.22
N THR A 216 5.62 -0.30 -8.17
CA THR A 216 5.99 0.26 -9.49
C THR A 216 5.41 -0.57 -10.63
N GLY A 217 5.28 0.04 -11.82
CA GLY A 217 4.95 -0.68 -13.05
C GLY A 217 3.48 -1.10 -13.22
N HIS A 218 2.57 -0.67 -12.33
CA HIS A 218 1.17 -1.14 -12.24
C HIS A 218 0.13 -0.11 -12.71
N LEU A 219 0.56 1.09 -13.15
CA LEU A 219 -0.31 2.18 -13.62
C LEU A 219 -0.30 2.27 -15.16
N LEU A 220 -0.14 1.16 -15.85
CA LEU A 220 -0.38 1.04 -17.28
C LEU A 220 -1.86 0.69 -17.47
N ASP A 221 -2.60 1.49 -18.24
CA ASP A 221 -3.99 1.22 -18.65
C ASP A 221 -4.06 -0.03 -19.56
#